data_b0772ab14fc09134244b6a6fdecf9a49
#
_entry.id   b0772ab14fc09134244b6a6fdecf9a49
#
_cell.length_a   1.000
_cell.length_b   1.000
_cell.length_c   1.000
_cell.angle_alpha   90.00
_cell.angle_beta   90.00
_cell.angle_gamma   90.00
#
_symmetry.space_group_name_H-M   'P 1'
#
loop_
_entity.id
_entity.type
_entity.pdbx_description
1 polymer ?
#
loop_
_entity_poly.entity_id
_entity_poly.type
_entity_poly.pdbx_seq_one_letter_code
_entity_poly.pdbx_strand_id
1 'polypeptide(L)'
;MARPSEIDQCIENCTRCHAICIETIAHCLAKGGKHAAPAHIRLLLDCAQICATSADFMLRGSDMHSHTCGACAEICARCAEECDRMADDDTMRECAEICRACAESCRLMSHAA
;
A
#
# COMPACT_ATOMS: atom_id res chain seq x y z
N MET A 1 12.11 -16.18 10.67
CA MET A 1 12.73 -15.19 9.78
C MET A 1 12.26 -15.40 8.34
N ALA A 2 11.93 -14.34 7.64
CA ALA A 2 11.50 -14.41 6.25
C ALA A 2 12.67 -14.78 5.35
N ARG A 3 12.39 -15.56 4.30
CA ARG A 3 13.41 -15.89 3.30
C ARG A 3 13.64 -14.68 2.40
N PRO A 4 14.86 -14.51 1.83
CA PRO A 4 15.14 -13.35 0.96
C PRO A 4 14.12 -13.14 -0.16
N SER A 5 13.62 -14.22 -0.79
CA SER A 5 12.64 -14.12 -1.87
C SER A 5 11.32 -13.51 -1.39
N GLU A 6 10.93 -13.76 -0.15
CA GLU A 6 9.70 -13.20 0.44
C GLU A 6 9.89 -11.71 0.72
N ILE A 7 11.08 -11.33 1.21
CA ILE A 7 11.42 -9.93 1.45
C ILE A 7 11.46 -9.18 0.12
N ASP A 8 12.11 -9.74 -0.89
CA ASP A 8 12.21 -9.12 -2.21
C ASP A 8 10.82 -8.90 -2.81
N GLN A 9 9.93 -9.87 -2.69
CA GLN A 9 8.56 -9.74 -3.18
C GLN A 9 7.81 -8.64 -2.44
N CYS A 10 7.99 -8.54 -1.13
CA CYS A 10 7.34 -7.52 -0.32
C CYS A 10 7.87 -6.12 -0.69
N ILE A 11 9.17 -5.98 -0.90
CA ILE A 11 9.76 -4.72 -1.36
C ILE A 11 9.14 -4.29 -2.69
N GLU A 12 9.02 -5.22 -3.62
CA GLU A 12 8.41 -4.94 -4.93
C GLU A 12 6.95 -4.52 -4.78
N ASN A 13 6.19 -5.23 -3.96
CA ASN A 13 4.79 -4.91 -3.71
C ASN A 13 4.63 -3.52 -3.08
N CYS A 14 5.47 -3.19 -2.09
CA CYS A 14 5.44 -1.88 -1.45
C CYS A 14 5.80 -0.77 -2.44
N THR A 15 6.80 -1.00 -3.27
CA THR A 15 7.23 -0.02 -4.27
C THR A 15 6.13 0.24 -5.29
N ARG A 16 5.47 -0.82 -5.76
CA ARG A 16 4.35 -0.70 -6.70
C ARG A 16 3.14 -0.02 -6.05
N CYS A 17 2.84 -0.37 -4.81
CA CYS A 17 1.71 0.20 -4.09
C CYS A 17 1.92 1.70 -3.86
N HIS A 18 3.13 2.11 -3.49
CA HIS A 18 3.49 3.52 -3.38
C HIS A 18 3.17 4.25 -4.68
N ALA A 19 3.69 3.73 -5.81
CA ALA A 19 3.52 4.38 -7.11
C ALA A 19 2.06 4.47 -7.53
N ILE A 20 1.30 3.38 -7.40
CA ILE A 20 -0.10 3.37 -7.82
C ILE A 20 -0.95 4.29 -6.95
N CYS A 21 -0.66 4.40 -5.66
CA CYS A 21 -1.40 5.31 -4.78
C CYS A 21 -1.17 6.77 -5.18
N ILE A 22 0.07 7.13 -5.50
CA ILE A 22 0.37 8.49 -5.97
C ILE A 22 -0.36 8.80 -7.28
N GLU A 23 -0.34 7.87 -8.23
CA GLU A 23 -1.05 8.03 -9.51
C GLU A 23 -2.56 8.12 -9.30
N THR A 24 -3.09 7.30 -8.39
CA THR A 24 -4.52 7.27 -8.07
C THR A 24 -4.98 8.58 -7.43
N ILE A 25 -4.14 9.20 -6.60
CA ILE A 25 -4.45 10.51 -6.01
C ILE A 25 -4.69 11.54 -7.13
N ALA A 26 -3.80 11.60 -8.10
CA ALA A 26 -3.94 12.53 -9.23
C ALA A 26 -5.24 12.26 -10.01
N HIS A 27 -5.54 10.99 -10.26
CA HIS A 27 -6.78 10.58 -10.94
C HIS A 27 -8.02 11.01 -10.13
N CYS A 28 -8.01 10.77 -8.83
CA CYS A 28 -9.14 11.10 -7.95
C CYS A 28 -9.38 12.59 -7.87
N LEU A 29 -8.32 13.38 -7.77
CA LEU A 29 -8.44 14.84 -7.72
C LEU A 29 -9.01 15.41 -9.03
N ALA A 30 -8.61 14.82 -10.16
CA ALA A 30 -9.13 15.24 -11.46
C ALA A 30 -10.61 14.85 -11.63
N LYS A 31 -10.99 13.69 -11.14
CA LYS A 31 -12.36 13.20 -11.28
C LYS A 31 -13.35 13.95 -10.38
N GLY A 32 -12.92 14.33 -9.20
CA GLY A 32 -13.74 15.08 -8.25
C GLY A 32 -14.81 14.25 -7.57
N GLY A 33 -15.77 14.91 -6.96
CA GLY A 33 -16.85 14.25 -6.24
C GLY A 33 -16.34 13.38 -5.10
N LYS A 34 -16.90 12.19 -4.93
CA LYS A 34 -16.51 11.27 -3.85
C LYS A 34 -15.06 10.78 -3.99
N HIS A 35 -14.50 10.78 -5.21
CA HIS A 35 -13.10 10.44 -5.43
C HIS A 35 -12.16 11.43 -4.78
N ALA A 36 -12.53 12.70 -4.73
CA ALA A 36 -11.72 13.77 -4.15
C ALA A 36 -12.07 14.06 -2.69
N ALA A 37 -12.86 13.22 -2.04
CA ALA A 37 -13.22 13.42 -0.62
C ALA A 37 -11.94 13.45 0.24
N PRO A 38 -11.81 14.40 1.17
CA PRO A 38 -10.59 14.54 1.97
C PRO A 38 -10.15 13.27 2.67
N ALA A 39 -11.07 12.51 3.24
CA ALA A 39 -10.72 11.26 3.92
C ALA A 39 -10.14 10.22 2.97
N HIS A 40 -10.67 10.14 1.74
CA HIS A 40 -10.19 9.22 0.73
C HIS A 40 -8.78 9.59 0.27
N ILE A 41 -8.56 10.86 -0.02
CA ILE A 41 -7.24 11.35 -0.44
C ILE A 41 -6.20 11.15 0.67
N ARG A 42 -6.59 11.42 1.91
CA ARG A 42 -5.70 11.26 3.07
C ARG A 42 -5.27 9.79 3.23
N LEU A 43 -6.19 8.87 3.04
CA LEU A 43 -5.89 7.44 3.14
C LEU A 43 -4.93 6.98 2.02
N LEU A 44 -5.13 7.47 0.80
CA LEU A 44 -4.21 7.19 -0.30
C LEU A 44 -2.80 7.72 -0.01
N LEU A 45 -2.71 8.92 0.57
CA LEU A 45 -1.43 9.51 0.98
C LEU A 45 -0.76 8.68 2.07
N ASP A 46 -1.52 8.25 3.07
CA ASP A 46 -1.01 7.40 4.15
C ASP A 46 -0.46 6.10 3.58
N CYS A 47 -1.21 5.49 2.67
CA CYS A 47 -0.81 4.23 2.05
C CYS A 47 0.47 4.41 1.24
N ALA A 48 0.54 5.44 0.42
CA ALA A 48 1.73 5.73 -0.38
C ALA A 48 2.96 5.90 0.51
N GLN A 49 2.81 6.65 1.59
CA GLN A 49 3.93 6.96 2.48
C GLN A 49 4.42 5.75 3.27
N ILE A 50 3.51 4.98 3.84
CA ILE A 50 3.92 3.81 4.63
C ILE A 50 4.55 2.74 3.73
N CYS A 51 4.09 2.61 2.49
CA CYS A 51 4.68 1.68 1.53
C CYS A 51 6.13 2.05 1.22
N ALA A 52 6.40 3.32 0.96
CA ALA A 52 7.77 3.79 0.71
C ALA A 52 8.67 3.56 1.94
N THR A 53 8.16 3.86 3.11
CA THR A 53 8.88 3.68 4.37
C THR A 53 9.20 2.21 4.62
N SER A 54 8.22 1.31 4.44
CA SER A 54 8.42 -0.13 4.63
C SER A 54 9.46 -0.68 3.66
N ALA A 55 9.39 -0.25 2.39
CA ALA A 55 10.38 -0.66 1.39
C ALA A 55 11.79 -0.22 1.82
N ASP A 56 11.93 1.01 2.30
CA ASP A 56 13.24 1.52 2.74
C ASP A 56 13.79 0.70 3.91
N PHE A 57 12.95 0.39 4.90
CA PHE A 57 13.39 -0.41 6.04
C PHE A 57 13.85 -1.80 5.60
N MET A 58 13.12 -2.43 4.70
CA MET A 58 13.49 -3.75 4.20
C MET A 58 14.74 -3.70 3.32
N LEU A 59 14.87 -2.68 2.48
CA LEU A 59 16.01 -2.53 1.57
C LEU A 59 17.33 -2.37 2.33
N ARG A 60 17.33 -1.65 3.46
CA ARG A 60 18.55 -1.49 4.23
C ARG A 60 18.76 -2.58 5.29
N GLY A 61 17.92 -3.62 5.27
CA GLY A 61 18.08 -4.75 6.17
C GLY A 61 17.81 -4.42 7.64
N SER A 62 16.91 -3.46 7.90
CA SER A 62 16.54 -3.08 9.26
C SER A 62 15.77 -4.21 9.95
N ASP A 63 16.16 -4.55 11.17
CA ASP A 63 15.41 -5.52 11.98
C ASP A 63 14.11 -4.93 12.54
N MET A 64 13.89 -3.62 12.33
CA MET A 64 12.64 -2.96 12.71
C MET A 64 11.57 -3.03 11.62
N HIS A 65 11.85 -3.66 10.49
CA HIS A 65 10.92 -3.71 9.36
C HIS A 65 9.58 -4.39 9.71
N SER A 66 9.56 -5.27 10.72
CA SER A 66 8.31 -5.91 11.15
C SER A 66 7.28 -4.89 11.63
N HIS A 67 7.73 -3.81 12.25
CA HIS A 67 6.84 -2.75 12.75
C HIS A 67 6.28 -1.92 11.59
N THR A 68 7.12 -1.51 10.64
CA THR A 68 6.65 -0.74 9.48
C THR A 68 5.76 -1.60 8.59
N CYS A 69 6.10 -2.87 8.41
CA CYS A 69 5.28 -3.80 7.62
C CYS A 69 3.92 -4.05 8.29
N GLY A 70 3.88 -4.09 9.62
CA GLY A 70 2.61 -4.22 10.33
C GLY A 70 1.68 -3.05 10.09
N ALA A 71 2.20 -1.83 10.20
CA ALA A 71 1.44 -0.63 9.90
C ALA A 71 1.03 -0.58 8.42
N CYS A 72 1.95 -0.96 7.54
CA CYS A 72 1.70 -1.00 6.09
C CYS A 72 0.57 -1.96 5.76
N ALA A 73 0.57 -3.16 6.36
CA ALA A 73 -0.48 -4.17 6.13
C ALA A 73 -1.86 -3.62 6.48
N GLU A 74 -1.98 -2.95 7.62
CA GLU A 74 -3.27 -2.40 8.06
C GLU A 74 -3.74 -1.27 7.16
N ILE A 75 -2.85 -0.34 6.84
CA ILE A 75 -3.20 0.82 6.00
C ILE A 75 -3.54 0.38 4.58
N CYS A 76 -2.76 -0.53 4.00
CA CYS A 76 -3.02 -1.04 2.66
C CYS A 76 -4.36 -1.78 2.59
N ALA A 77 -4.71 -2.56 3.62
CA ALA A 77 -5.99 -3.26 3.66
C ALA A 77 -7.16 -2.27 3.66
N ARG A 78 -7.06 -1.21 4.45
CA ARG A 78 -8.10 -0.17 4.49
C ARG A 78 -8.19 0.58 3.17
N CYS A 79 -7.05 0.86 2.56
CA CYS A 79 -7.00 1.54 1.26
C CYS A 79 -7.66 0.68 0.18
N ALA A 80 -7.40 -0.63 0.19
CA ALA A 80 -8.02 -1.56 -0.74
C ALA A 80 -9.54 -1.56 -0.60
N GLU A 81 -10.05 -1.61 0.63
CA GLU A 81 -11.50 -1.58 0.89
C GLU A 81 -12.13 -0.30 0.36
N GLU A 82 -11.48 0.83 0.61
CA GLU A 82 -12.00 2.12 0.17
C GLU A 82 -12.01 2.23 -1.35
N CYS A 83 -10.97 1.76 -2.02
CA CYS A 83 -10.90 1.77 -3.47
C CYS A 83 -11.92 0.80 -4.10
N ASP A 84 -12.19 -0.33 -3.44
CA ASP A 84 -13.20 -1.29 -3.90
C ASP A 84 -14.61 -0.70 -3.95
N ARG A 85 -14.90 0.32 -3.16
CA ARG A 85 -16.20 0.99 -3.19
C ARG A 85 -16.43 1.75 -4.49
N MET A 86 -15.38 1.95 -5.27
CA MET A 86 -15.43 2.64 -6.55
C MET A 86 -14.89 1.75 -7.67
N ALA A 87 -15.18 0.43 -7.58
CA ALA A 87 -14.60 -0.59 -8.46
C ALA A 87 -15.13 -0.56 -9.90
N ASP A 88 -16.16 0.24 -10.17
CA ASP A 88 -16.62 0.51 -11.54
C ASP A 88 -15.61 1.39 -12.30
N ASP A 89 -14.68 1.99 -11.60
CA ASP A 89 -13.59 2.79 -12.16
C ASP A 89 -12.34 1.89 -12.24
N ASP A 90 -11.78 1.73 -13.43
CA ASP A 90 -10.64 0.82 -13.66
C ASP A 90 -9.41 1.19 -12.83
N THR A 91 -9.13 2.48 -12.68
CA THR A 91 -7.99 2.94 -11.88
C THR A 91 -8.17 2.56 -10.41
N MET A 92 -9.38 2.73 -9.89
CA MET A 92 -9.68 2.37 -8.49
C MET A 92 -9.57 0.86 -8.28
N ARG A 93 -10.04 0.06 -9.23
CA ARG A 93 -9.98 -1.39 -9.15
C ARG A 93 -8.52 -1.87 -9.14
N GLU A 94 -7.69 -1.31 -10.01
CA GLU A 94 -6.27 -1.63 -10.06
C GLU A 94 -5.57 -1.27 -8.75
N CYS A 95 -5.86 -0.08 -8.22
CA CYS A 95 -5.29 0.36 -6.94
C CYS A 95 -5.68 -0.59 -5.82
N ALA A 96 -6.96 -1.02 -5.77
CA ALA A 96 -7.44 -1.96 -4.75
C ALA A 96 -6.69 -3.29 -4.82
N GLU A 97 -6.47 -3.82 -6.02
CA GLU A 97 -5.76 -5.10 -6.20
C GLU A 97 -4.31 -5.01 -5.73
N ILE A 98 -3.62 -3.94 -6.09
CA ILE A 98 -2.22 -3.74 -5.71
C ILE A 98 -2.10 -3.51 -4.21
N CYS A 99 -3.00 -2.72 -3.61
CA CYS A 99 -3.03 -2.51 -2.16
C CYS A 99 -3.27 -3.82 -1.41
N ARG A 100 -4.14 -4.68 -1.93
CA ARG A 100 -4.44 -5.96 -1.30
C ARG A 100 -3.24 -6.89 -1.30
N ALA A 101 -2.54 -6.98 -2.44
CA ALA A 101 -1.32 -7.79 -2.54
C ALA A 101 -0.24 -7.28 -1.58
N CYS A 102 -0.09 -5.97 -1.48
CA CYS A 102 0.86 -5.36 -0.55
C CYS A 102 0.49 -5.66 0.90
N ALA A 103 -0.80 -5.55 1.25
CA ALA A 103 -1.28 -5.87 2.59
C ALA A 103 -0.93 -7.31 2.99
N GLU A 104 -1.13 -8.25 2.08
CA GLU A 104 -0.83 -9.65 2.36
C GLU A 104 0.66 -9.89 2.59
N SER A 105 1.52 -9.39 1.72
CA SER A 105 2.96 -9.57 1.87
C SER A 105 3.50 -8.86 3.11
N CYS A 106 3.00 -7.67 3.42
CA CYS A 106 3.40 -6.93 4.62
C CYS A 106 2.96 -7.64 5.90
N ARG A 107 1.79 -8.27 5.88
CA ARG A 107 1.33 -9.04 7.04
C ARG A 107 2.29 -10.18 7.33
N LEU A 108 2.74 -10.89 6.30
CA LEU A 108 3.73 -11.96 6.47
C LEU A 108 5.04 -11.43 7.03
N MET A 109 5.51 -10.28 6.54
CA MET A 109 6.74 -9.67 7.03
C MET A 109 6.62 -9.17 8.46
N SER A 110 5.44 -8.76 8.90
CA SER A 110 5.22 -8.28 10.27
C SER A 110 5.31 -9.43 11.29
N HIS A 111 5.09 -10.67 10.85
CA HIS A 111 5.18 -11.86 11.71
C HIS A 111 6.51 -12.58 11.57
N ALA A 112 7.32 -12.22 10.58
CA ALA A 112 8.63 -12.82 10.34
C ALA A 112 9.67 -12.11 11.23
N ALA A 113 10.04 -12.75 12.30
CA ALA A 113 10.98 -12.17 13.27
C ALA A 113 12.44 -12.32 12.79
#